data_50d9e1069126b64181a55999e222ea09
#
_entry.id   50d9e1069126b64181a55999e222ea09
#
_cell.length_a   1.000
_cell.length_b   1.000
_cell.length_c   1.000
_cell.angle_alpha   90.00
_cell.angle_beta   90.00
_cell.angle_gamma   90.00
#
_symmetry.space_group_name_H-M   'P 1'
#
loop_
_entity.id
_entity.type
_entity.pdbx_description
1 polymer ?
#
loop_
_entity_poly.entity_id
_entity_poly.type
_entity_poly.pdbx_seq_one_letter_code
_entity_poly.pdbx_strand_id
1 'polypeptide(L)'
;MTKSAKDLLTQMYDMQTTLDERITSERGIEKSLDEWVMGLTIAMESEIDEIRREVNWKWWKNMKEVDKEALQGEVIDMWHFLLSLSRVVGLTPETIHSKYLEKNEENHDRQSGKSTKEGYIVVEK
;
A
#
# COMPACT_ATOMS: atom_id res chain seq x y z
N MET A 1 2.38 -27.24 -23.40
CA MET A 1 1.53 -26.45 -22.49
C MET A 1 2.17 -25.10 -22.21
N THR A 2 1.57 -24.06 -22.68
CA THR A 2 1.95 -22.69 -22.30
C THR A 2 1.44 -22.42 -20.90
N LYS A 3 2.35 -22.11 -19.97
CA LYS A 3 1.95 -21.57 -18.67
C LYS A 3 1.30 -20.21 -18.91
N SER A 4 0.10 -20.00 -18.38
CA SER A 4 -0.49 -18.66 -18.38
C SER A 4 0.43 -17.72 -17.63
N ALA A 5 0.69 -16.55 -18.19
CA ALA A 5 1.47 -15.52 -17.51
C ALA A 5 0.76 -15.11 -16.22
N LYS A 6 1.52 -14.88 -15.15
CA LYS A 6 0.99 -14.30 -13.91
C LYS A 6 0.51 -12.89 -14.20
N ASP A 7 -0.59 -12.48 -13.58
CA ASP A 7 -1.00 -11.08 -13.61
C ASP A 7 0.02 -10.18 -12.88
N LEU A 8 -0.08 -8.88 -13.11
CA LEU A 8 0.90 -7.92 -12.59
C LEU A 8 0.95 -7.90 -11.05
N LEU A 9 -0.20 -7.97 -10.39
CA LEU A 9 -0.26 -7.97 -8.93
C LEU A 9 0.42 -9.21 -8.36
N THR A 10 0.10 -10.38 -8.89
CA THR A 10 0.71 -11.66 -8.46
C THR A 10 2.21 -11.64 -8.66
N GLN A 11 2.67 -11.14 -9.80
CA GLN A 11 4.11 -11.03 -10.08
C GLN A 11 4.81 -10.16 -9.05
N MET A 12 4.28 -8.96 -8.78
CA MET A 12 4.86 -8.04 -7.80
C MET A 12 4.85 -8.64 -6.40
N TYR A 13 3.74 -9.24 -6.01
CA TYR A 13 3.60 -9.91 -4.71
C TYR A 13 4.64 -11.03 -4.53
N ASP A 14 4.81 -11.88 -5.53
CA ASP A 14 5.77 -12.99 -5.47
C ASP A 14 7.22 -12.49 -5.44
N MET A 15 7.53 -11.45 -6.20
CA MET A 15 8.87 -10.84 -6.18
C MET A 15 9.19 -10.22 -4.83
N GLN A 16 8.23 -9.55 -4.22
CA GLN A 16 8.42 -8.97 -2.88
C GLN A 16 8.55 -10.07 -1.82
N THR A 17 7.77 -11.12 -1.91
CA THR A 17 7.88 -12.27 -1.01
C THR A 17 9.28 -12.87 -1.07
N THR A 18 9.82 -13.07 -2.27
CA THR A 18 11.19 -13.60 -2.47
C THR A 18 12.24 -12.69 -1.84
N LEU A 19 12.10 -11.38 -2.02
CA LEU A 19 13.03 -10.41 -1.42
C LEU A 19 12.96 -10.43 0.10
N ASP A 20 11.76 -10.44 0.66
CA ASP A 20 11.54 -10.48 2.12
C ASP A 20 12.11 -11.75 2.74
N GLU A 21 11.89 -12.91 2.10
CA GLU A 21 12.43 -14.19 2.54
C GLU A 21 13.96 -14.19 2.49
N ARG A 22 14.55 -13.61 1.46
CA ARG A 22 15.99 -13.46 1.35
C ARG A 22 16.55 -12.63 2.50
N ILE A 23 15.97 -11.46 2.78
CA ILE A 23 16.42 -10.57 3.85
C ILE A 23 16.30 -11.25 5.21
N THR A 24 15.16 -11.88 5.49
CA THR A 24 14.93 -12.55 6.78
C THR A 24 15.86 -13.72 6.97
N SER A 25 16.11 -14.50 5.93
CA SER A 25 17.04 -15.64 5.97
C SER A 25 18.49 -15.20 6.15
N GLU A 26 18.96 -14.26 5.35
CA GLU A 26 20.37 -13.80 5.42
C GLU A 26 20.70 -13.09 6.72
N ARG A 27 19.73 -12.39 7.32
CA ARG A 27 19.92 -11.62 8.56
C ARG A 27 19.46 -12.36 9.82
N GLY A 28 18.89 -13.56 9.70
CA GLY A 28 18.39 -14.33 10.82
C GLY A 28 17.27 -13.59 11.57
N ILE A 29 16.37 -12.92 10.85
CA ILE A 29 15.31 -12.13 11.47
C ILE A 29 14.13 -13.03 11.85
N GLU A 30 13.76 -13.01 13.12
CA GLU A 30 12.56 -13.65 13.65
C GLU A 30 11.72 -12.59 14.38
N LYS A 31 10.47 -12.41 13.96
CA LYS A 31 9.57 -11.42 14.54
C LYS A 31 8.17 -11.98 14.68
N SER A 32 7.47 -11.55 15.72
CA SER A 32 6.04 -11.79 15.88
C SER A 32 5.24 -10.99 14.84
N LEU A 33 3.96 -11.32 14.69
CA LEU A 33 3.04 -10.54 13.85
C LEU A 33 3.04 -9.06 14.27
N ASP A 34 2.93 -8.80 15.58
CA ASP A 34 2.91 -7.44 16.11
C ASP A 34 4.18 -6.66 15.74
N GLU A 35 5.33 -7.29 15.86
CA GLU A 35 6.61 -6.67 15.51
C GLU A 35 6.71 -6.39 14.01
N TRP A 36 6.25 -7.31 13.15
CA TRP A 36 6.22 -7.08 11.71
C TRP A 36 5.30 -5.94 11.32
N VAL A 37 4.07 -5.91 11.86
CA VAL A 37 3.10 -4.86 11.55
C VAL A 37 3.63 -3.50 12.00
N MET A 38 4.17 -3.42 13.23
CA MET A 38 4.77 -2.17 13.73
C MET A 38 5.94 -1.71 12.87
N GLY A 39 6.88 -2.60 12.58
CA GLY A 39 8.07 -2.26 11.80
C GLY A 39 7.74 -1.81 10.38
N LEU A 40 6.84 -2.52 9.70
CA LEU A 40 6.44 -2.18 8.35
C LEU A 40 5.63 -0.87 8.29
N THR A 41 4.74 -0.64 9.25
CA THR A 41 3.95 0.60 9.28
C THR A 41 4.82 1.81 9.64
N ILE A 42 5.81 1.66 10.49
CA ILE A 42 6.80 2.72 10.76
C ILE A 42 7.62 3.02 9.49
N ALA A 43 8.04 1.98 8.76
CA ALA A 43 8.73 2.16 7.48
C ALA A 43 7.86 2.92 6.48
N MET A 44 6.57 2.59 6.41
CA MET A 44 5.61 3.28 5.54
C MET A 44 5.43 4.74 5.94
N GLU A 45 5.37 5.06 7.24
CA GLU A 45 5.33 6.44 7.72
C GLU A 45 6.58 7.23 7.30
N SER A 46 7.74 6.60 7.38
CA SER A 46 9.00 7.20 6.92
C SER A 46 8.96 7.51 5.43
N GLU A 47 8.45 6.58 4.62
CA GLU A 47 8.29 6.79 3.17
C GLU A 47 7.27 7.89 2.87
N ILE A 48 6.19 7.99 3.63
CA ILE A 48 5.21 9.08 3.48
C ILE A 48 5.90 10.44 3.70
N ASP A 49 6.77 10.54 4.70
CA ASP A 49 7.55 11.76 4.93
C ASP A 49 8.47 12.07 3.75
N GLU A 50 9.13 11.07 3.20
CA GLU A 50 9.99 11.24 2.02
C GLU A 50 9.20 11.69 0.79
N ILE A 51 7.99 11.16 0.58
CA ILE A 51 7.09 11.61 -0.49
C ILE A 51 6.77 13.09 -0.32
N ARG A 52 6.43 13.53 0.89
CA ARG A 52 6.12 14.92 1.18
C ARG A 52 7.30 15.86 0.89
N ARG A 53 8.52 15.40 1.15
CA ARG A 53 9.74 16.18 0.91
C ARG A 53 10.03 16.45 -0.56
N GLU A 54 9.45 15.65 -1.46
CA GLU A 54 9.60 15.84 -2.91
C GLU A 54 8.72 16.95 -3.47
N VAL A 55 7.77 17.46 -2.70
CA VAL A 55 6.85 18.52 -3.13
C VAL A 55 6.97 19.77 -2.25
N ASN A 56 6.44 20.88 -2.73
CA ASN A 56 6.53 22.19 -2.06
C ASN A 56 5.38 22.38 -1.06
N TRP A 57 5.42 21.64 0.05
CA TRP A 57 4.38 21.77 1.08
C TRP A 57 4.67 22.86 2.11
N LYS A 58 5.97 23.29 2.23
CA LYS A 58 6.38 24.34 3.17
C LYS A 58 6.12 25.69 2.54
N TRP A 59 4.94 26.26 2.79
CA TRP A 59 4.50 27.52 2.20
C TRP A 59 5.41 28.72 2.52
N TRP A 60 6.23 28.63 3.56
CA TRP A 60 7.17 29.67 3.99
C TRP A 60 8.54 29.60 3.32
N LYS A 61 8.78 28.62 2.49
CA LYS A 61 10.03 28.47 1.73
C LYS A 61 9.84 28.79 0.26
N ASN A 62 10.95 29.14 -0.39
CA ASN A 62 10.97 29.29 -1.83
C ASN A 62 10.59 27.97 -2.53
N MET A 63 9.77 28.06 -3.54
CA MET A 63 9.38 26.90 -4.34
C MET A 63 10.56 26.38 -5.16
N LYS A 64 10.66 25.07 -5.27
CA LYS A 64 11.60 24.36 -6.13
C LYS A 64 10.80 23.61 -7.20
N GLU A 65 11.44 23.37 -8.34
CA GLU A 65 10.87 22.47 -9.33
C GLU A 65 10.77 21.07 -8.74
N VAL A 66 9.61 20.42 -8.92
CA VAL A 66 9.37 19.06 -8.44
C VAL A 66 10.07 18.06 -9.37
N ASP A 67 10.93 17.22 -8.81
CA ASP A 67 11.51 16.07 -9.51
C ASP A 67 10.49 14.93 -9.53
N LYS A 68 9.74 14.79 -10.62
CA LYS A 68 8.70 13.78 -10.73
C LYS A 68 9.22 12.36 -10.67
N GLU A 69 10.40 12.12 -11.20
CA GLU A 69 11.01 10.78 -11.19
C GLU A 69 11.37 10.36 -9.76
N ALA A 70 11.96 11.26 -8.98
CA ALA A 70 12.24 11.02 -7.56
C ALA A 70 10.95 10.81 -6.77
N LEU A 71 9.93 11.64 -7.00
CA LEU A 71 8.62 11.51 -6.36
C LEU A 71 7.98 10.14 -6.67
N GLN A 72 8.00 9.72 -7.92
CA GLN A 72 7.48 8.41 -8.34
C GLN A 72 8.25 7.27 -7.67
N GLY A 73 9.57 7.39 -7.55
CA GLY A 73 10.40 6.42 -6.85
C GLY A 73 9.99 6.22 -5.41
N GLU A 74 9.70 7.31 -4.68
CA GLU A 74 9.23 7.23 -3.30
C GLU A 74 7.85 6.56 -3.20
N VAL A 75 6.96 6.81 -4.16
CA VAL A 75 5.66 6.12 -4.21
C VAL A 75 5.84 4.63 -4.48
N ILE A 76 6.77 4.25 -5.34
CA ILE A 76 7.09 2.83 -5.59
C ILE A 76 7.61 2.15 -4.31
N ASP A 77 8.41 2.84 -3.50
CA ASP A 77 8.86 2.30 -2.20
C ASP A 77 7.67 1.97 -1.29
N MET A 78 6.62 2.80 -1.31
CA MET A 78 5.37 2.50 -0.60
C MET A 78 4.71 1.20 -1.07
N TRP A 79 4.73 0.94 -2.38
CA TRP A 79 4.20 -0.31 -2.93
C TRP A 79 4.95 -1.52 -2.41
N HIS A 80 6.28 -1.46 -2.30
CA HIS A 80 7.09 -2.53 -1.73
C HIS A 80 6.67 -2.84 -0.30
N PHE A 81 6.59 -1.84 0.56
CA PHE A 81 6.17 -2.03 1.95
C PHE A 81 4.72 -2.49 2.07
N LEU A 82 3.83 -1.98 1.22
CA LEU A 82 2.42 -2.38 1.23
C LEU A 82 2.27 -3.86 0.86
N LEU A 83 3.02 -4.34 -0.10
CA LEU A 83 3.01 -5.76 -0.47
C LEU A 83 3.55 -6.64 0.67
N SER A 84 4.62 -6.24 1.32
CA SER A 84 5.15 -6.93 2.50
C SER A 84 4.13 -6.98 3.63
N LEU A 85 3.49 -5.85 3.94
CA LEU A 85 2.45 -5.77 4.97
C LEU A 85 1.25 -6.65 4.61
N SER A 86 0.82 -6.63 3.36
CA SER A 86 -0.29 -7.46 2.88
C SER A 86 -0.02 -8.95 3.12
N ARG A 87 1.18 -9.41 2.80
CA ARG A 87 1.60 -10.79 3.04
C ARG A 87 1.61 -11.14 4.53
N VAL A 88 2.16 -10.25 5.35
CA VAL A 88 2.30 -10.46 6.80
C VAL A 88 0.94 -10.60 7.48
N VAL A 89 -0.06 -9.85 7.04
CA VAL A 89 -1.43 -9.96 7.61
C VAL A 89 -2.27 -11.05 6.95
N GLY A 90 -1.68 -11.87 6.09
CA GLY A 90 -2.33 -13.04 5.52
C GLY A 90 -3.11 -12.80 4.24
N LEU A 91 -2.92 -11.67 3.57
CA LEU A 91 -3.54 -11.41 2.28
C LEU A 91 -2.74 -12.08 1.16
N THR A 92 -3.45 -12.66 0.21
CA THR A 92 -2.90 -13.16 -1.07
C THR A 92 -3.31 -12.23 -2.21
N PRO A 93 -2.71 -12.33 -3.41
CA PRO A 93 -3.17 -11.53 -4.54
C PRO A 93 -4.67 -11.67 -4.81
N GLU A 94 -5.20 -12.88 -4.70
CA GLU A 94 -6.61 -13.17 -4.92
C GLU A 94 -7.50 -12.52 -3.85
N THR A 95 -7.10 -12.58 -2.60
CA THR A 95 -7.88 -11.97 -1.51
C THR A 95 -7.74 -10.45 -1.48
N ILE A 96 -6.59 -9.91 -1.88
CA ILE A 96 -6.44 -8.46 -2.09
C ILE A 96 -7.46 -8.00 -3.13
N HIS A 97 -7.52 -8.70 -4.26
CA HIS A 97 -8.43 -8.36 -5.36
C HIS A 97 -9.89 -8.43 -4.92
N SER A 98 -10.32 -9.56 -4.33
CA SER A 98 -11.73 -9.74 -3.93
C SER A 98 -12.16 -8.73 -2.87
N LYS A 99 -11.31 -8.49 -1.87
CA LYS A 99 -11.60 -7.52 -0.81
C LYS A 99 -11.58 -6.07 -1.32
N TYR A 100 -10.73 -5.78 -2.29
CA TYR A 100 -10.73 -4.48 -2.95
C TYR A 100 -12.05 -4.21 -3.67
N LEU A 101 -12.54 -5.19 -4.42
CA LEU A 101 -13.82 -5.07 -5.13
C LEU A 101 -14.99 -4.82 -4.15
N GLU A 102 -15.04 -5.56 -3.04
CA GLU A 102 -16.05 -5.36 -2.01
C GLU A 102 -16.00 -3.94 -1.43
N LYS A 103 -14.82 -3.48 -1.08
CA LYS A 103 -14.64 -2.13 -0.52
C LYS A 103 -14.94 -1.04 -1.54
N ASN A 104 -14.61 -1.26 -2.81
CA ASN A 104 -14.91 -0.31 -3.86
C ASN A 104 -16.42 -0.16 -4.05
N GLU A 105 -17.17 -1.25 -4.04
CA GLU A 105 -18.63 -1.23 -4.06
C GLU A 105 -19.20 -0.46 -2.86
N GLU A 106 -18.72 -0.75 -1.65
CA GLU A 106 -19.11 -0.02 -0.46
C GLU A 106 -18.82 1.48 -0.55
N ASN A 107 -17.65 1.85 -1.11
CA ASN A 107 -17.30 3.25 -1.29
C ASN A 107 -18.24 3.97 -2.28
N HIS A 108 -18.66 3.29 -3.34
CA HIS A 108 -19.67 3.82 -4.25
C HIS A 108 -21.02 3.95 -3.58
N ASP A 109 -21.43 2.96 -2.79
CA ASP A 109 -22.69 2.99 -2.02
C ASP A 109 -22.71 4.15 -1.03
N ARG A 110 -21.59 4.45 -0.38
CA ARG A 110 -21.45 5.62 0.50
C ARG A 110 -21.74 6.92 -0.24
N GLN A 111 -21.19 7.09 -1.45
CA GLN A 111 -21.38 8.31 -2.24
C GLN A 111 -22.79 8.41 -2.84
N SER A 112 -23.43 7.29 -3.14
CA SER A 112 -24.78 7.26 -3.73
C SER A 112 -25.91 7.21 -2.69
N GLY A 113 -25.58 7.23 -1.40
CA GLY A 113 -26.56 7.20 -0.32
C GLY A 113 -27.15 5.81 -0.03
N LYS A 114 -26.59 4.75 -0.59
CA LYS A 114 -27.03 3.36 -0.37
C LYS A 114 -26.41 2.70 0.86
N SER A 115 -25.31 3.26 1.38
CA SER A 115 -24.63 2.74 2.55
C SER A 115 -25.37 3.10 3.83
N THR A 116 -25.36 2.17 4.80
CA THR A 116 -25.88 2.42 6.16
C THR A 116 -24.83 3.01 7.09
N LYS A 117 -23.60 3.22 6.60
CA LYS A 117 -22.53 3.77 7.42
C LYS A 117 -22.80 5.22 7.81
N GLU A 118 -22.59 5.54 9.08
CA GLU A 118 -22.73 6.89 9.61
C GLU A 118 -21.87 7.91 8.83
N GLY A 119 -22.44 9.07 8.52
CA GLY A 119 -21.76 10.12 7.75
C GLY A 119 -22.02 10.05 6.25
N TYR A 120 -22.60 8.97 5.74
CA TYR A 120 -22.89 8.76 4.31
C TYR A 120 -24.38 8.58 4.02
N ILE A 121 -25.22 8.66 5.03
CA ILE A 121 -26.67 8.59 4.87
C ILE A 121 -27.15 9.92 4.28
N VAL A 122 -27.89 9.86 3.16
CA VAL A 122 -28.50 11.03 2.56
C VAL A 122 -29.68 11.46 3.42
N VAL A 123 -29.59 12.67 3.95
CA VAL A 123 -30.70 13.27 4.72
C VAL A 123 -31.44 14.17 3.75
N GLU A 124 -32.71 13.88 3.50
CA GLU A 124 -33.59 14.77 2.74
C GLU A 124 -33.80 16.07 3.56
N LYS A 125 -33.54 17.19 2.90
CA LYS A 125 -33.78 18.52 3.48
C LYS A 125 -35.23 18.90 3.31
#